data_f42d876473d65e4ad25ee1010d8ab912
#
_entry.id   f42d876473d65e4ad25ee1010d8ab912
#
_cell.length_a   1.000
_cell.length_b   1.000
_cell.length_c   1.000
_cell.angle_alpha   90.00
_cell.angle_beta   90.00
_cell.angle_gamma   90.00
#
_symmetry.space_group_name_H-M   'P 1'
#
loop_
_entity.id
_entity.type
_entity.pdbx_description
1 polymer ?
#
loop_
_entity_poly.entity_id
_entity_poly.type
_entity_poly.pdbx_seq_one_letter_code
_entity_poly.pdbx_strand_id
1 'polypeptide(L)'
;MAEALARHLDSDVIEPSSAGIAPLGEIARPTLQVLEERGVPTQGQYSKAFIPEDCEAADLIVNMSGRPAVAIFRGYKDKVLDWEISDPYGENLELYRRICDEIDERVAQLADRLREDPSLVLRR
;
A
#
# COMPACT_ATOMS: atom_id res chain seq x y z
N MET A 1 -3.61 -3.16 -4.18
CA MET A 1 -4.50 -1.98 -4.37
C MET A 1 -3.75 -0.68 -4.17
N ALA A 2 -3.15 -0.44 -3.02
CA ALA A 2 -2.41 0.78 -2.74
C ALA A 2 -1.22 1.02 -3.68
N GLU A 3 -0.44 -0.02 -3.97
CA GLU A 3 0.69 0.09 -4.91
C GLU A 3 0.23 0.57 -6.28
N ALA A 4 -0.84 -0.01 -6.81
CA ALA A 4 -1.35 0.35 -8.13
C ALA A 4 -1.87 1.79 -8.16
N LEU A 5 -2.59 2.22 -7.13
CA LEU A 5 -3.08 3.58 -7.01
C LEU A 5 -1.94 4.59 -6.93
N ALA A 6 -0.94 4.32 -6.09
CA ALA A 6 0.21 5.21 -5.93
C ALA A 6 1.01 5.33 -7.23
N ARG A 7 1.22 4.22 -7.94
CA ARG A 7 1.96 4.22 -9.21
C ARG A 7 1.23 5.00 -10.29
N HIS A 8 -0.09 4.87 -10.33
CA HIS A 8 -0.92 5.53 -11.35
C HIS A 8 -1.05 7.03 -11.11
N LEU A 9 -1.27 7.44 -9.85
CA LEU A 9 -1.65 8.81 -9.52
C LEU A 9 -0.49 9.67 -9.02
N ASP A 10 0.49 9.07 -8.35
CA ASP A 10 1.49 9.81 -7.57
C ASP A 10 2.92 9.37 -7.83
N SER A 11 3.21 8.86 -9.04
CA SER A 11 4.55 8.38 -9.40
C SER A 11 5.62 9.47 -9.42
N ASP A 12 5.22 10.73 -9.38
CA ASP A 12 6.14 11.86 -9.29
C ASP A 12 6.86 11.93 -7.93
N VAL A 13 6.25 11.44 -6.87
CA VAL A 13 6.81 11.49 -5.52
C VAL A 13 6.93 10.12 -4.84
N ILE A 14 6.29 9.09 -5.39
CA ILE A 14 6.28 7.75 -4.81
C ILE A 14 6.72 6.72 -5.84
N GLU A 15 7.71 5.92 -5.47
CA GLU A 15 8.06 4.70 -6.19
C GLU A 15 7.55 3.52 -5.35
N PRO A 16 6.35 3.02 -5.65
CA PRO A 16 5.67 2.08 -4.77
C PRO A 16 6.05 0.63 -5.03
N SER A 17 6.07 -0.14 -3.96
CA SER A 17 6.08 -1.59 -4.01
C SER A 17 5.20 -2.11 -2.88
N SER A 18 4.82 -3.37 -2.94
CA SER A 18 3.98 -3.98 -1.92
C SER A 18 4.35 -5.43 -1.68
N ALA A 19 4.02 -5.91 -0.48
CA ALA A 19 4.24 -7.30 -0.11
C ALA A 19 3.22 -7.70 0.96
N GLY A 20 2.99 -9.00 1.12
CA GLY A 20 2.05 -9.53 2.09
C GLY A 20 2.71 -10.49 3.06
N ILE A 21 2.15 -10.61 4.26
CA ILE A 21 2.62 -11.54 5.27
C ILE A 21 2.27 -12.98 4.88
N ALA A 22 1.09 -13.17 4.27
CA ALA A 22 0.61 -14.47 3.82
C ALA A 22 0.04 -14.34 2.40
N PRO A 23 0.91 -14.14 1.38
CA PRO A 23 0.44 -13.89 0.02
C PRO A 23 -0.18 -15.14 -0.61
N LEU A 24 -1.21 -14.90 -1.43
CA LEU A 24 -1.90 -15.98 -2.16
C LEU A 24 -1.28 -16.26 -3.54
N GLY A 25 -0.25 -15.49 -3.92
CA GLY A 25 0.42 -15.64 -5.22
C GLY A 25 -0.19 -14.82 -6.34
N GLU A 26 -1.42 -14.37 -6.17
CA GLU A 26 -2.10 -13.54 -7.16
C GLU A 26 -2.94 -12.47 -6.48
N ILE A 27 -3.27 -11.42 -7.23
CA ILE A 27 -4.16 -10.36 -6.73
C ILE A 27 -5.60 -10.85 -6.82
N ALA A 28 -6.38 -10.63 -5.76
CA ALA A 28 -7.78 -11.03 -5.73
C ALA A 28 -8.56 -10.38 -6.89
N ARG A 29 -9.44 -11.17 -7.53
CA ARG A 29 -10.20 -10.70 -8.69
C ARG A 29 -11.03 -9.43 -8.41
N PRO A 30 -11.73 -9.29 -7.27
CA PRO A 30 -12.45 -8.04 -6.97
C PRO A 30 -11.53 -6.82 -6.90
N THR A 31 -10.30 -6.97 -6.41
CA THR A 31 -9.32 -5.88 -6.40
C THR A 31 -9.00 -5.42 -7.82
N LEU A 32 -8.74 -6.36 -8.73
CA LEU A 32 -8.48 -6.05 -10.13
C LEU A 32 -9.67 -5.34 -10.78
N GLN A 33 -10.87 -5.83 -10.51
CA GLN A 33 -12.09 -5.25 -11.06
C GLN A 33 -12.29 -3.80 -10.61
N VAL A 34 -12.13 -3.52 -9.32
CA VAL A 34 -12.31 -2.17 -8.77
C VAL A 34 -11.27 -1.20 -9.34
N LEU A 35 -10.02 -1.64 -9.48
CA LEU A 35 -8.98 -0.81 -10.09
C LEU A 35 -9.27 -0.53 -11.56
N GLU A 36 -9.73 -1.52 -12.31
CA GLU A 36 -10.11 -1.37 -13.72
C GLU A 36 -11.28 -0.39 -13.88
N GLU A 37 -12.27 -0.43 -12.99
CA GLU A 37 -13.39 0.52 -12.97
C GLU A 37 -12.90 1.97 -12.83
N ARG A 38 -11.76 2.19 -12.19
CA ARG A 38 -11.16 3.51 -12.00
C ARG A 38 -10.17 3.89 -13.08
N GLY A 39 -9.97 3.01 -14.07
CA GLY A 39 -8.97 3.23 -15.11
C GLY A 39 -7.53 3.10 -14.64
N VAL A 40 -7.31 2.42 -13.50
CA VAL A 40 -5.97 2.20 -12.95
C VAL A 40 -5.38 0.93 -13.57
N PRO A 41 -4.20 1.01 -14.21
CA PRO A 41 -3.56 -0.17 -14.80
C PRO A 41 -3.25 -1.24 -13.76
N THR A 42 -3.52 -2.50 -14.11
CA THR A 42 -3.30 -3.65 -13.24
C THR A 42 -2.19 -4.59 -13.74
N GLN A 43 -1.60 -4.30 -14.88
CA GLN A 43 -0.50 -5.09 -15.43
C GLN A 43 0.69 -5.12 -14.49
N GLY A 44 1.27 -6.32 -14.30
CA GLY A 44 2.42 -6.48 -13.43
C GLY A 44 2.10 -6.56 -11.95
N GLN A 45 0.84 -6.42 -11.57
CA GLN A 45 0.42 -6.57 -10.18
C GLN A 45 0.35 -8.05 -9.82
N TYR A 46 1.00 -8.43 -8.73
CA TYR A 46 0.92 -9.79 -8.20
C TYR A 46 1.16 -9.77 -6.69
N SER A 47 0.70 -10.82 -6.02
CA SER A 47 0.88 -10.99 -4.59
C SER A 47 2.28 -11.52 -4.32
N LYS A 48 3.06 -10.82 -3.48
CA LYS A 48 4.44 -11.15 -3.15
C LYS A 48 4.59 -11.38 -1.65
N ALA A 49 5.52 -12.26 -1.29
CA ALA A 49 5.88 -12.45 0.11
C ALA A 49 6.71 -11.27 0.62
N PHE A 50 6.47 -10.88 1.87
CA PHE A 50 7.29 -9.92 2.58
C PHE A 50 8.64 -10.54 2.93
N ILE A 51 9.73 -9.80 2.68
CA ILE A 51 11.08 -10.19 3.09
C ILE A 51 11.77 -9.01 3.79
N PRO A 52 12.71 -9.26 4.74
CA PRO A 52 13.37 -8.18 5.48
C PRO A 52 14.11 -7.17 4.61
N GLU A 53 14.64 -7.60 3.47
CA GLU A 53 15.34 -6.72 2.53
C GLU A 53 14.43 -5.62 1.97
N ASP A 54 13.13 -5.86 1.92
CA ASP A 54 12.15 -4.85 1.50
C ASP A 54 12.14 -3.67 2.46
N CYS A 55 12.30 -3.92 3.76
CA CYS A 55 12.37 -2.88 4.78
C CYS A 55 13.64 -2.05 4.65
N GLU A 56 14.76 -2.69 4.34
CA GLU A 56 16.03 -1.99 4.16
C GLU A 56 15.98 -1.06 2.97
N ALA A 57 15.41 -1.50 1.87
CA ALA A 57 15.32 -0.75 0.63
C ALA A 57 14.30 0.39 0.68
N ALA A 58 13.26 0.27 1.49
CA ALA A 58 12.19 1.27 1.55
C ALA A 58 12.62 2.50 2.34
N ASP A 59 12.24 3.68 1.87
CA ASP A 59 12.38 4.93 2.63
C ASP A 59 11.24 5.09 3.64
N LEU A 60 10.07 4.58 3.29
CA LEU A 60 8.86 4.66 4.11
C LEU A 60 8.06 3.38 3.93
N ILE A 61 7.54 2.84 5.02
CA ILE A 61 6.75 1.61 5.02
C ILE A 61 5.35 1.94 5.52
N VAL A 62 4.33 1.52 4.77
CA VAL A 62 2.94 1.63 5.21
C VAL A 62 2.47 0.24 5.66
N ASN A 63 2.11 0.15 6.92
CA ASN A 63 1.62 -1.10 7.52
C ASN A 63 0.10 -1.14 7.48
N MET A 64 -0.45 -2.05 6.67
CA MET A 64 -1.89 -2.30 6.59
C MET A 64 -2.24 -3.72 7.02
N SER A 65 -1.32 -4.40 7.71
CA SER A 65 -1.49 -5.80 8.08
C SER A 65 -2.47 -6.04 9.23
N GLY A 66 -2.80 -4.98 9.99
CA GLY A 66 -3.58 -5.11 11.22
C GLY A 66 -2.77 -5.62 12.41
N ARG A 67 -1.47 -5.84 12.22
CA ARG A 67 -0.56 -6.32 13.27
C ARG A 67 0.38 -5.21 13.71
N PRO A 68 0.87 -5.24 14.97
CA PRO A 68 1.80 -4.21 15.46
C PRO A 68 3.08 -4.14 14.62
N ALA A 69 3.51 -2.93 14.29
CA ALA A 69 4.73 -2.72 13.51
C ALA A 69 5.95 -3.35 14.16
N VAL A 70 6.06 -3.29 15.48
CA VAL A 70 7.21 -3.84 16.22
C VAL A 70 7.32 -5.36 16.06
N ALA A 71 6.21 -6.06 15.83
CA ALA A 71 6.20 -7.51 15.65
C ALA A 71 6.64 -7.92 14.24
N ILE A 72 6.39 -7.09 13.24
CA ILE A 72 6.62 -7.40 11.83
C ILE A 72 7.89 -6.74 11.31
N PHE A 73 8.10 -5.47 11.65
CA PHE A 73 9.16 -4.63 11.10
C PHE A 73 10.23 -4.34 12.15
N ARG A 74 10.76 -5.39 12.76
CA ARG A 74 11.79 -5.27 13.79
C ARG A 74 13.00 -4.49 13.29
N GLY A 75 13.37 -3.42 14.02
CA GLY A 75 14.49 -2.57 13.66
C GLY A 75 14.15 -1.49 12.65
N TYR A 76 12.93 -1.49 12.10
CA TYR A 76 12.52 -0.53 11.07
C TYR A 76 11.29 0.29 11.44
N LYS A 77 10.84 0.21 12.68
CA LYS A 77 9.59 0.87 13.11
C LYS A 77 9.59 2.38 12.90
N ASP A 78 10.75 3.01 12.86
CA ASP A 78 10.87 4.45 12.65
C ASP A 78 10.49 4.89 11.24
N LYS A 79 10.47 3.95 10.29
CA LYS A 79 10.04 4.18 8.91
C LYS A 79 8.56 3.85 8.69
N VAL A 80 7.86 3.31 9.70
CA VAL A 80 6.53 2.72 9.51
C VAL A 80 5.42 3.71 9.85
N LEU A 81 4.45 3.81 8.93
CA LEU A 81 3.15 4.44 9.18
C LEU A 81 2.11 3.32 9.27
N ASP A 82 1.28 3.35 10.32
CA ASP A 82 0.19 2.39 10.45
C ASP A 82 -1.09 2.98 9.87
N TRP A 83 -1.67 2.27 8.91
CA TRP A 83 -3.00 2.59 8.37
C TRP A 83 -3.97 1.49 8.79
N GLU A 84 -5.02 1.86 9.50
CA GLU A 84 -6.09 0.95 9.84
C GLU A 84 -7.07 0.86 8.67
N ILE A 85 -6.89 -0.17 7.85
CA ILE A 85 -7.75 -0.42 6.70
C ILE A 85 -8.22 -1.86 6.76
N SER A 86 -9.53 -2.07 6.70
CA SER A 86 -10.11 -3.40 6.73
C SER A 86 -9.71 -4.20 5.50
N ASP A 87 -9.44 -5.49 5.68
CA ASP A 87 -9.19 -6.41 4.57
C ASP A 87 -10.55 -6.88 4.02
N PRO A 88 -10.88 -6.55 2.77
CA PRO A 88 -12.15 -6.95 2.19
C PRO A 88 -12.16 -8.37 1.63
N TYR A 89 -11.08 -9.13 1.78
CA TYR A 89 -10.97 -10.47 1.21
C TYR A 89 -12.15 -11.35 1.63
N GLY A 90 -12.78 -11.99 0.64
CA GLY A 90 -13.96 -12.82 0.86
C GLY A 90 -15.26 -12.07 0.98
N GLU A 91 -15.23 -10.73 0.98
CA GLU A 91 -16.39 -9.88 1.08
C GLU A 91 -16.94 -9.49 -0.30
N ASN A 92 -18.03 -8.70 -0.32
CA ASN A 92 -18.66 -8.31 -1.57
C ASN A 92 -17.92 -7.17 -2.28
N LEU A 93 -18.25 -6.97 -3.55
CA LEU A 93 -17.61 -5.97 -4.40
C LEU A 93 -17.79 -4.53 -3.90
N GLU A 94 -18.93 -4.24 -3.29
CA GLU A 94 -19.23 -2.92 -2.74
C GLU A 94 -18.24 -2.55 -1.63
N LEU A 95 -17.87 -3.51 -0.78
CA LEU A 95 -16.87 -3.27 0.25
C LEU A 95 -15.49 -3.03 -0.37
N TYR A 96 -15.13 -3.77 -1.41
CA TYR A 96 -13.87 -3.51 -2.15
C TYR A 96 -13.83 -2.10 -2.71
N ARG A 97 -14.95 -1.59 -3.23
CA ARG A 97 -15.03 -0.22 -3.74
C ARG A 97 -14.80 0.81 -2.65
N ARG A 98 -15.43 0.62 -1.48
CA ARG A 98 -15.25 1.52 -0.33
C ARG A 98 -13.84 1.50 0.21
N ILE A 99 -13.24 0.32 0.30
CA ILE A 99 -11.84 0.20 0.75
C ILE A 99 -10.91 0.87 -0.26
N CYS A 100 -11.16 0.72 -1.54
CA CYS A 100 -10.38 1.40 -2.58
C CYS A 100 -10.47 2.92 -2.45
N ASP A 101 -11.67 3.48 -2.17
CA ASP A 101 -11.84 4.91 -1.92
C ASP A 101 -11.01 5.37 -0.74
N GLU A 102 -11.02 4.60 0.36
CA GLU A 102 -10.27 4.92 1.58
C GLU A 102 -8.77 4.90 1.33
N ILE A 103 -8.27 3.88 0.65
CA ILE A 103 -6.85 3.78 0.31
C ILE A 103 -6.43 4.91 -0.62
N ASP A 104 -7.24 5.20 -1.63
CA ASP A 104 -6.97 6.29 -2.57
C ASP A 104 -6.80 7.63 -1.84
N GLU A 105 -7.70 7.92 -0.91
CA GLU A 105 -7.63 9.14 -0.10
C GLU A 105 -6.35 9.18 0.73
N ARG A 106 -5.97 8.08 1.37
CA ARG A 106 -4.76 8.03 2.19
C ARG A 106 -3.49 8.15 1.36
N VAL A 107 -3.45 7.51 0.20
CA VAL A 107 -2.31 7.63 -0.73
C VAL A 107 -2.17 9.07 -1.21
N ALA A 108 -3.28 9.71 -1.57
CA ALA A 108 -3.27 11.10 -2.01
C ALA A 108 -2.76 12.04 -0.92
N GLN A 109 -3.20 11.85 0.33
CA GLN A 109 -2.75 12.65 1.47
C GLN A 109 -1.25 12.47 1.71
N LEU A 110 -0.75 11.24 1.64
CA LEU A 110 0.68 10.97 1.79
C LEU A 110 1.50 11.64 0.69
N ALA A 111 1.05 11.53 -0.56
CA ALA A 111 1.72 12.13 -1.70
C ALA A 111 1.79 13.66 -1.56
N ASP A 112 0.70 14.30 -1.12
CA ASP A 112 0.66 15.74 -0.91
C ASP A 112 1.65 16.17 0.18
N ARG A 113 1.73 15.41 1.27
CA ARG A 113 2.70 15.69 2.34
C ARG A 113 4.15 15.56 1.83
N LEU A 114 4.42 14.60 0.99
CA LEU A 114 5.76 14.41 0.41
C LEU A 114 6.11 15.53 -0.59
N ARG A 115 5.13 16.07 -1.30
CA ARG A 115 5.32 17.22 -2.19
C ARG A 115 5.63 18.48 -1.42
N GLU A 116 4.94 18.71 -0.30
CA GLU A 116 5.15 19.87 0.56
C GLU A 116 6.46 19.79 1.34
N ASP A 117 6.84 18.58 1.77
CA ASP A 117 8.02 18.35 2.59
C ASP A 117 8.74 17.06 2.18
N PRO A 118 9.58 17.12 1.13
CA PRO A 118 10.34 15.94 0.69
C PRO A 118 11.27 15.37 1.76
N SER A 119 11.65 16.16 2.77
CA SER A 119 12.49 15.71 3.86
C SER A 119 11.75 14.90 4.92
N LEU A 120 10.43 14.73 4.78
CA LEU A 120 9.60 13.99 5.75
C LEU A 120 10.14 12.59 6.01
N VAL A 121 10.60 11.92 4.97
CA VAL A 121 11.18 10.57 5.06
C VAL A 121 12.46 10.59 5.90
N LEU A 122 13.30 11.61 5.74
CA LEU A 122 14.59 11.71 6.41
C LEU A 122 14.47 12.03 7.90
N ARG A 123 13.32 12.51 8.35
CA ARG A 123 13.07 12.83 9.76
C ARG A 123 12.67 11.61 10.58
N ARG A 124 12.45 10.50 9.93
CA ARG A 124 12.06 9.26 10.56
C ARG A 124 13.27 8.33 10.75
#